data_28ccdf8c484a06dfccb6a84845c2300d
#
_entry.id   28ccdf8c484a06dfccb6a84845c2300d
#
_cell.length_a   1.000
_cell.length_b   1.000
_cell.length_c   1.000
_cell.angle_alpha   90.00
_cell.angle_beta   90.00
_cell.angle_gamma   90.00
#
_symmetry.space_group_name_H-M   'P 1'
#
loop_
_entity.id
_entity.type
_entity.pdbx_description
1 polymer ?
#
loop_
_entity_poly.entity_id
_entity_poly.type
_entity_poly.pdbx_seq_one_letter_code
_entity_poly.pdbx_strand_id
1 'polypeptide(L)'
;FLLGGIGVFSFNPQTRWENRWYPLQPLHTEGQGFSIYPERKPYALQQGNLLLGSGLKYEFNAWLNGRVEFIHRFLKTDYLDDVSIDSYIDPAFFARELPPSLAKLALVLADRRAEVDPGHITNTTYQRGNPRNKDGYFTVELGLGIVLGRSRR
;
A
#
# COMPACT_ATOMS: atom_id res chain seq x y z
N PHE A 1 28.20 3.00 3.40
CA PHE A 1 27.73 3.96 2.39
C PHE A 1 26.30 4.38 2.68
N LEU A 2 25.92 5.54 2.15
CA LEU A 2 24.54 6.03 2.14
C LEU A 2 24.01 6.00 0.71
N LEU A 3 22.71 5.85 0.58
CA LEU A 3 22.04 5.90 -0.70
C LEU A 3 20.74 6.71 -0.60
N GLY A 4 20.39 7.34 -1.69
CA GLY A 4 19.17 8.11 -1.82
C GLY A 4 18.74 8.17 -3.28
N GLY A 5 17.45 8.26 -3.52
CA GLY A 5 16.94 8.29 -4.87
C GLY A 5 15.43 8.50 -4.93
N ILE A 6 14.95 8.54 -6.15
CA ILE A 6 13.52 8.59 -6.46
C ILE A 6 13.14 7.33 -7.25
N GLY A 7 11.94 6.85 -7.04
CA GLY A 7 11.45 5.66 -7.73
C GLY A 7 9.97 5.77 -8.08
N VAL A 8 9.54 4.86 -8.93
CA VAL A 8 8.14 4.61 -9.23
C VAL A 8 7.83 3.18 -8.84
N PHE A 9 6.68 2.96 -8.24
CA PHE A 9 6.23 1.64 -7.85
C PHE A 9 4.76 1.46 -8.22
N SER A 10 4.35 0.22 -8.41
CA SER A 10 2.96 -0.16 -8.61
C SER A 10 2.53 -1.05 -7.46
N PHE A 11 1.31 -0.86 -7.00
CA PHE A 11 0.70 -1.64 -5.94
C PHE A 11 -0.76 -1.93 -6.28
N ASN A 12 -1.34 -2.92 -5.63
CA ASN A 12 -2.74 -3.27 -5.81
C ASN A 12 -3.24 -3.87 -4.50
N PRO A 13 -3.83 -3.06 -3.60
CA PRO A 13 -4.35 -3.56 -2.34
C PRO A 13 -5.46 -4.56 -2.60
N GLN A 14 -5.33 -5.72 -1.99
CA GLN A 14 -6.27 -6.82 -2.15
C GLN A 14 -6.63 -7.42 -0.80
N THR A 15 -7.84 -7.93 -0.72
CA THR A 15 -8.27 -8.70 0.43
C THR A 15 -8.79 -10.08 0.01
N ARG A 16 -8.60 -11.06 0.88
CA ARG A 16 -9.12 -12.41 0.67
C ARG A 16 -10.47 -12.54 1.35
N TRP A 17 -11.49 -12.94 0.57
CA TRP A 17 -12.81 -13.24 1.07
C TRP A 17 -13.37 -14.47 0.33
N GLU A 18 -14.04 -15.37 1.04
CA GLU A 18 -14.55 -16.63 0.48
C GLU A 18 -13.54 -17.36 -0.42
N ASN A 19 -12.30 -17.44 0.03
CA ASN A 19 -11.21 -18.12 -0.66
C ASN A 19 -10.75 -17.48 -1.99
N ARG A 20 -11.18 -16.22 -2.28
CA ARG A 20 -10.78 -15.46 -3.48
C ARG A 20 -10.14 -14.15 -3.09
N TRP A 21 -9.22 -13.66 -3.94
CA TRP A 21 -8.61 -12.35 -3.80
C TRP A 21 -9.42 -11.32 -4.58
N TYR A 22 -9.74 -10.22 -3.92
CA TYR A 22 -10.48 -9.11 -4.50
C TYR A 22 -9.66 -7.83 -4.42
N PRO A 23 -9.41 -7.14 -5.55
CA PRO A 23 -8.79 -5.82 -5.54
C PRO A 23 -9.73 -4.82 -4.87
N LEU A 24 -9.19 -3.99 -3.98
CA LEU A 24 -10.00 -3.05 -3.19
C LEU A 24 -10.25 -1.72 -3.91
N GLN A 25 -9.29 -1.24 -4.71
CA GLN A 25 -9.42 0.03 -5.40
C GLN A 25 -10.71 0.18 -6.23
N PRO A 26 -11.20 -0.82 -7.01
CA PRO A 26 -12.44 -0.70 -7.75
C PRO A 26 -13.71 -0.71 -6.88
N LEU A 27 -13.59 -1.05 -5.60
CA LEU A 27 -14.71 -1.10 -4.68
C LEU A 27 -15.00 0.26 -4.03
N HIS A 28 -14.07 1.23 -4.16
CA HIS A 28 -14.22 2.57 -3.61
C HIS A 28 -14.65 2.55 -2.14
N THR A 29 -13.95 1.77 -1.33
CA THR A 29 -14.32 1.43 0.07
C THR A 29 -14.48 2.64 0.97
N GLU A 30 -13.90 3.78 0.59
CA GLU A 30 -14.00 5.07 1.26
C GLU A 30 -14.80 6.11 0.44
N GLY A 31 -15.55 5.67 -0.57
CA GLY A 31 -16.37 6.53 -1.41
C GLY A 31 -15.59 7.36 -2.44
N GLN A 32 -14.40 6.89 -2.82
CA GLN A 32 -13.58 7.57 -3.84
C GLN A 32 -14.33 7.60 -5.18
N GLY A 33 -14.52 8.81 -5.73
CA GLY A 33 -15.26 9.02 -6.98
C GLY A 33 -16.78 9.00 -6.86
N PHE A 34 -17.34 8.89 -5.66
CA PHE A 34 -18.77 8.99 -5.45
C PHE A 34 -19.25 10.44 -5.60
N SER A 35 -20.44 10.63 -6.15
CA SER A 35 -21.00 11.98 -6.39
C SER A 35 -21.21 12.77 -5.10
N ILE A 36 -21.48 12.07 -3.98
CA ILE A 36 -21.65 12.67 -2.66
C ILE A 36 -20.33 13.14 -2.01
N TYR A 37 -19.18 12.64 -2.50
CA TYR A 37 -17.84 12.97 -2.00
C TYR A 37 -16.94 13.45 -3.15
N PRO A 38 -17.22 14.61 -3.77
CA PRO A 38 -16.52 15.07 -4.97
C PRO A 38 -15.01 15.33 -4.75
N GLU A 39 -14.60 15.53 -3.50
CA GLU A 39 -13.20 15.70 -3.10
C GLU A 39 -12.42 14.38 -3.01
N ARG A 40 -13.11 13.23 -2.86
CA ARG A 40 -12.49 11.92 -2.73
C ARG A 40 -12.26 11.31 -4.09
N LYS A 41 -11.05 11.48 -4.62
CA LYS A 41 -10.69 10.92 -5.93
C LYS A 41 -10.15 9.49 -5.80
N PRO A 42 -10.45 8.62 -6.78
CA PRO A 42 -9.77 7.32 -6.86
C PRO A 42 -8.26 7.52 -6.91
N TYR A 43 -7.54 6.75 -6.12
CA TYR A 43 -6.09 6.80 -6.11
C TYR A 43 -5.49 6.02 -7.29
N ALA A 44 -4.32 6.47 -7.76
CA ALA A 44 -3.59 5.77 -8.82
C ALA A 44 -2.80 4.59 -8.23
N LEU A 45 -2.84 3.44 -8.91
CA LEU A 45 -2.08 2.24 -8.51
C LEU A 45 -0.58 2.33 -8.86
N GLN A 46 -0.16 3.39 -9.54
CA GLN A 46 1.23 3.70 -9.81
C GLN A 46 1.59 5.02 -9.16
N GLN A 47 2.61 5.02 -8.30
CA GLN A 47 2.99 6.16 -7.47
C GLN A 47 4.51 6.37 -7.48
N GLY A 48 4.90 7.63 -7.20
CA GLY A 48 6.29 7.97 -6.94
C GLY A 48 6.67 7.76 -5.47
N ASN A 49 7.95 7.47 -5.21
CA ASN A 49 8.50 7.44 -3.87
C ASN A 49 9.86 8.15 -3.80
N LEU A 50 10.21 8.60 -2.61
CA LEU A 50 11.56 8.98 -2.22
C LEU A 50 12.16 7.83 -1.40
N LEU A 51 13.37 7.41 -1.72
CA LEU A 51 14.07 6.40 -0.95
C LEU A 51 15.32 6.99 -0.30
N LEU A 52 15.53 6.59 0.94
CA LEU A 52 16.74 6.86 1.70
C LEU A 52 17.20 5.57 2.37
N GLY A 53 18.49 5.33 2.40
CA GLY A 53 19.01 4.11 2.97
C GLY A 53 20.49 4.18 3.33
N SER A 54 20.94 3.12 3.93
CA SER A 54 22.33 2.88 4.25
C SER A 54 22.70 1.43 4.01
N GLY A 55 23.97 1.19 3.78
CA GLY A 55 24.43 -0.19 3.57
C GLY A 55 25.89 -0.38 3.99
N LEU A 56 26.20 -1.63 4.21
CA LEU A 56 27.53 -2.13 4.43
C LEU A 56 27.95 -2.99 3.25
N LYS A 57 29.15 -2.77 2.77
CA LYS A 57 29.79 -3.60 1.75
C LYS A 57 31.05 -4.19 2.34
N TYR A 58 31.22 -5.48 2.17
CA TYR A 58 32.40 -6.21 2.59
C TYR A 58 33.04 -6.93 1.40
N GLU A 59 34.35 -6.76 1.23
CA GLU A 59 35.12 -7.45 0.18
C GLU A 59 35.77 -8.69 0.79
N PHE A 60 35.26 -9.87 0.46
CA PHE A 60 35.80 -11.13 0.91
C PHE A 60 37.19 -11.41 0.30
N ASN A 61 37.33 -11.03 -0.98
CA ASN A 61 38.58 -11.11 -1.73
C ASN A 61 38.54 -10.20 -2.98
N ALA A 62 39.56 -10.28 -3.83
CA ALA A 62 39.66 -9.40 -5.00
C ALA A 62 38.51 -9.52 -6.03
N TRP A 63 37.77 -10.61 -6.02
CA TRP A 63 36.72 -10.90 -6.99
C TRP A 63 35.33 -11.08 -6.37
N LEU A 64 35.21 -11.24 -5.06
CA LEU A 64 33.95 -11.47 -4.36
C LEU A 64 33.68 -10.41 -3.30
N ASN A 65 32.52 -9.79 -3.33
CA ASN A 65 32.03 -8.91 -2.28
C ASN A 65 30.57 -9.24 -1.92
N GLY A 66 30.22 -8.89 -0.68
CA GLY A 66 28.85 -8.95 -0.19
C GLY A 66 28.38 -7.58 0.23
N ARG A 67 27.08 -7.34 0.18
CA ARG A 67 26.48 -6.12 0.68
C ARG A 67 25.17 -6.40 1.40
N VAL A 68 24.87 -5.57 2.38
CA VAL A 68 23.59 -5.50 3.09
C VAL A 68 23.12 -4.06 3.01
N GLU A 69 21.88 -3.85 2.61
CA GLU A 69 21.28 -2.54 2.45
C GLU A 69 19.97 -2.45 3.22
N PHE A 70 19.78 -1.33 3.91
CA PHE A 70 18.52 -0.95 4.56
C PHE A 70 17.98 0.27 3.83
N ILE A 71 16.80 0.14 3.24
CA ILE A 71 16.20 1.21 2.44
C ILE A 71 14.80 1.49 2.97
N HIS A 72 14.55 2.74 3.35
CA HIS A 72 13.21 3.23 3.66
C HIS A 72 12.64 3.99 2.46
N ARG A 73 11.40 3.70 2.10
CA ARG A 73 10.66 4.36 1.03
C ARG A 73 9.51 5.19 1.61
N PHE A 74 9.60 6.50 1.41
CA PHE A 74 8.57 7.47 1.77
C PHE A 74 7.60 7.61 0.60
N LEU A 75 6.33 7.35 0.82
CA LEU A 75 5.31 7.41 -0.21
C LEU A 75 4.55 8.73 -0.15
N LYS A 76 3.98 9.16 -1.27
CA LYS A 76 3.04 10.28 -1.30
C LYS A 76 1.61 9.83 -1.02
N THR A 77 1.32 8.56 -1.27
CA THR A 77 0.00 7.96 -1.02
C THR A 77 -0.15 7.53 0.44
N ASP A 78 -1.39 7.40 0.85
CA ASP A 78 -1.87 6.86 2.11
C ASP A 78 -2.86 5.71 1.82
N TYR A 79 -2.76 5.12 0.64
CA TYR A 79 -3.66 4.08 0.15
C TYR A 79 -2.95 2.77 -0.17
N LEU A 80 -1.79 2.52 0.45
CA LEU A 80 -1.06 1.27 0.22
C LEU A 80 -1.88 0.05 0.63
N ASP A 81 -2.73 0.22 1.65
CA ASP A 81 -3.66 -0.76 2.21
C ASP A 81 -5.15 -0.45 1.93
N ASP A 82 -5.45 0.51 1.02
CA ASP A 82 -6.79 1.00 0.71
C ASP A 82 -7.46 1.82 1.84
N VAL A 83 -6.70 2.29 2.83
CA VAL A 83 -7.22 3.04 3.97
C VAL A 83 -6.50 4.38 4.13
N SER A 84 -7.24 5.48 4.09
CA SER A 84 -6.72 6.84 4.31
C SER A 84 -7.67 7.73 5.11
N ILE A 85 -8.96 7.70 4.79
CA ILE A 85 -9.95 8.59 5.39
C ILE A 85 -10.21 8.20 6.85
N ASP A 86 -10.43 9.20 7.69
CA ASP A 86 -10.59 9.04 9.13
C ASP A 86 -11.92 8.38 9.56
N SER A 87 -12.92 8.31 8.69
CA SER A 87 -14.24 7.79 9.02
C SER A 87 -14.78 6.83 7.95
N TYR A 88 -15.65 5.92 8.35
CA TYR A 88 -16.41 5.08 7.43
C TYR A 88 -17.46 5.91 6.70
N ILE A 89 -17.83 5.49 5.49
CA ILE A 89 -18.97 6.05 4.76
C ILE A 89 -20.26 5.30 5.12
N ASP A 90 -21.40 5.93 4.86
CA ASP A 90 -22.69 5.24 4.98
C ASP A 90 -22.78 4.11 3.94
N PRO A 91 -22.96 2.86 4.36
CA PRO A 91 -23.04 1.71 3.46
C PRO A 91 -24.11 1.82 2.36
N ALA A 92 -25.16 2.62 2.58
CA ALA A 92 -26.23 2.86 1.59
C ALA A 92 -25.69 3.52 0.29
N PHE A 93 -24.59 4.24 0.36
CA PHE A 93 -23.99 4.86 -0.83
C PHE A 93 -23.39 3.85 -1.80
N PHE A 94 -22.92 2.68 -1.35
CA PHE A 94 -22.43 1.66 -2.27
C PHE A 94 -23.50 1.22 -3.26
N ALA A 95 -24.74 1.02 -2.80
CA ALA A 95 -25.84 0.62 -3.68
C ALA A 95 -26.29 1.72 -4.66
N ARG A 96 -26.00 2.99 -4.34
CA ARG A 96 -26.39 4.15 -5.18
C ARG A 96 -25.35 4.47 -6.24
N GLU A 97 -24.08 4.27 -5.92
CA GLU A 97 -22.96 4.79 -6.71
C GLU A 97 -22.22 3.68 -7.49
N LEU A 98 -22.40 2.40 -7.11
CA LEU A 98 -21.71 1.28 -7.73
C LEU A 98 -22.70 0.33 -8.45
N PRO A 99 -22.22 -0.38 -9.49
CA PRO A 99 -22.96 -1.49 -10.07
C PRO A 99 -23.30 -2.55 -9.01
N PRO A 100 -24.43 -3.26 -9.13
CA PRO A 100 -24.91 -4.17 -8.07
C PRO A 100 -23.91 -5.24 -7.60
N SER A 101 -23.08 -5.74 -8.52
CA SER A 101 -22.02 -6.74 -8.18
C SER A 101 -20.93 -6.16 -7.32
N LEU A 102 -20.45 -4.95 -7.65
CA LEU A 102 -19.41 -4.25 -6.87
C LEU A 102 -19.98 -3.71 -5.57
N ALA A 103 -21.22 -3.21 -5.56
CA ALA A 103 -21.88 -2.70 -4.37
C ALA A 103 -21.97 -3.77 -3.26
N LYS A 104 -22.31 -5.02 -3.61
CA LYS A 104 -22.34 -6.12 -2.66
C LYS A 104 -20.97 -6.44 -2.08
N LEU A 105 -19.94 -6.45 -2.91
CA LEU A 105 -18.55 -6.66 -2.45
C LEU A 105 -18.06 -5.50 -1.57
N ALA A 106 -18.29 -4.27 -2.01
CA ALA A 106 -17.91 -3.08 -1.26
C ALA A 106 -18.56 -3.04 0.12
N LEU A 107 -19.86 -3.38 0.20
CA LEU A 107 -20.60 -3.44 1.46
C LEU A 107 -19.96 -4.39 2.48
N VAL A 108 -19.47 -5.55 2.03
CA VAL A 108 -18.85 -6.55 2.89
C VAL A 108 -17.38 -6.20 3.19
N LEU A 109 -16.65 -5.73 2.18
CA LEU A 109 -15.19 -5.60 2.27
C LEU A 109 -14.72 -4.23 2.79
N ALA A 110 -15.58 -3.22 2.79
CA ALA A 110 -15.24 -1.91 3.35
C ALA A 110 -15.13 -1.92 4.89
N ASP A 111 -15.91 -2.77 5.55
CA ASP A 111 -15.84 -2.95 7.01
C ASP A 111 -16.01 -4.44 7.37
N ARG A 112 -14.91 -5.09 7.70
CA ARG A 112 -14.86 -6.52 7.99
C ARG A 112 -14.99 -6.87 9.47
N ARG A 113 -15.27 -5.90 10.34
CA ARG A 113 -15.40 -6.15 11.78
C ARG A 113 -16.54 -7.12 12.12
N ALA A 114 -17.57 -7.20 11.27
CA ALA A 114 -18.64 -8.19 11.42
C ALA A 114 -18.14 -9.65 11.34
N GLU A 115 -16.95 -9.91 10.81
CA GLU A 115 -16.35 -11.26 10.82
C GLU A 115 -15.87 -11.68 12.22
N VAL A 116 -15.57 -10.71 13.07
CA VAL A 116 -15.12 -10.93 14.46
C VAL A 116 -16.25 -10.67 15.46
N ASP A 117 -17.09 -9.69 15.16
CA ASP A 117 -18.27 -9.32 15.95
C ASP A 117 -19.53 -9.39 15.07
N PRO A 118 -20.27 -10.50 15.07
CA PRO A 118 -21.47 -10.69 14.24
C PRO A 118 -22.59 -9.67 14.47
N GLY A 119 -22.58 -8.96 15.60
CA GLY A 119 -23.50 -7.87 15.92
C GLY A 119 -23.05 -6.49 15.41
N HIS A 120 -21.85 -6.42 14.82
CA HIS A 120 -21.30 -5.16 14.37
C HIS A 120 -22.09 -4.53 13.23
N ILE A 121 -22.40 -3.24 13.40
CA ILE A 121 -23.02 -2.40 12.37
C ILE A 121 -22.02 -1.26 12.07
N THR A 122 -21.69 -1.08 10.80
CA THR A 122 -20.81 0.01 10.36
C THR A 122 -21.40 1.36 10.77
N ASN A 123 -20.61 2.16 11.45
CA ASN A 123 -20.99 3.49 11.90
C ASN A 123 -20.00 4.52 11.36
N THR A 124 -20.51 5.56 10.74
CA THR A 124 -19.74 6.66 10.15
C THR A 124 -18.92 7.47 11.17
N THR A 125 -19.23 7.35 12.47
CA THR A 125 -18.46 8.00 13.54
C THR A 125 -17.22 7.21 13.98
N TYR A 126 -17.09 5.95 13.54
CA TYR A 126 -15.92 5.15 13.89
C TYR A 126 -14.71 5.57 13.06
N GLN A 127 -13.58 5.60 13.74
CA GLN A 127 -12.32 5.85 13.06
C GLN A 127 -11.98 4.67 12.13
N ARG A 128 -11.59 5.00 10.88
CA ARG A 128 -11.12 4.05 9.89
C ARG A 128 -9.62 4.18 9.66
N GLY A 129 -9.16 5.33 9.21
CA GLY A 129 -7.77 5.64 8.89
C GLY A 129 -7.27 6.90 9.56
N ASN A 130 -6.15 7.40 9.07
CA ASN A 130 -5.59 8.69 9.49
C ASN A 130 -4.90 9.38 8.31
N PRO A 131 -5.58 10.28 7.59
CA PRO A 131 -5.07 10.91 6.36
C PRO A 131 -3.83 11.79 6.56
N ARG A 132 -3.44 12.06 7.82
CA ARG A 132 -2.23 12.83 8.15
C ARG A 132 -0.96 12.00 8.07
N ASN A 133 -1.07 10.69 8.19
CA ASN A 133 0.05 9.77 8.10
C ASN A 133 0.18 9.25 6.68
N LYS A 134 1.32 9.50 6.05
CA LYS A 134 1.61 8.90 4.75
C LYS A 134 2.26 7.55 4.93
N ASP A 135 1.92 6.64 4.02
CA ASP A 135 2.50 5.31 4.01
C ASP A 135 3.99 5.32 3.75
N GLY A 136 4.65 4.30 4.24
CA GLY A 136 6.04 4.04 4.00
C GLY A 136 6.38 2.58 4.29
N TYR A 137 7.43 2.10 3.68
CA TYR A 137 7.93 0.77 3.98
C TYR A 137 9.45 0.72 3.89
N PHE A 138 10.03 -0.26 4.54
CA PHE A 138 11.47 -0.51 4.44
C PHE A 138 11.73 -1.88 3.82
N THR A 139 12.89 -1.99 3.17
CA THR A 139 13.42 -3.25 2.67
C THR A 139 14.81 -3.49 3.22
N VAL A 140 15.13 -4.76 3.41
CA VAL A 140 16.48 -5.24 3.67
C VAL A 140 16.91 -6.03 2.44
N GLU A 141 18.00 -5.61 1.82
CA GLU A 141 18.50 -6.23 0.60
C GLU A 141 19.87 -6.86 0.85
N LEU A 142 20.05 -8.09 0.39
CA LEU A 142 21.30 -8.80 0.42
C LEU A 142 21.83 -8.94 -1.01
N GLY A 143 23.07 -8.59 -1.24
CA GLY A 143 23.69 -8.68 -2.54
C GLY A 143 25.04 -9.39 -2.48
N LEU A 144 25.31 -10.22 -3.48
CA LEU A 144 26.64 -10.76 -3.78
C LEU A 144 27.12 -10.17 -5.10
N GLY A 145 28.34 -9.67 -5.13
CA GLY A 145 28.94 -9.08 -6.31
C GLY A 145 30.20 -9.81 -6.71
N ILE A 146 30.31 -10.12 -8.00
CA ILE A 146 31.53 -10.68 -8.59
C ILE A 146 32.19 -9.61 -9.46
N VAL A 147 33.45 -9.33 -9.18
CA VAL A 147 34.25 -8.36 -9.93
C VAL A 147 35.03 -9.10 -11.01
N LEU A 148 34.67 -8.87 -12.28
CA LEU A 148 35.36 -9.45 -13.42
C LEU A 148 36.47 -8.50 -13.89
N GLY A 149 37.64 -9.04 -14.27
CA GLY A 149 38.72 -8.28 -14.89
C GLY A 149 39.59 -7.44 -13.93
N ARG A 150 39.55 -7.66 -12.61
CA ARG A 150 40.49 -7.02 -11.67
C ARG A 150 41.85 -7.70 -11.74
N SER A 151 42.79 -7.13 -12.50
CA SER A 151 44.18 -7.54 -12.47
C SER A 151 44.79 -7.24 -11.10
N ARG A 152 45.41 -8.25 -10.47
CA ARG A 152 46.28 -7.98 -9.30
C ARG A 152 47.46 -7.12 -9.74
N ARG A 153 47.56 -5.90 -9.21
CA ARG A 153 48.83 -5.18 -9.16
C ARG A 153 49.56 -5.59 -7.90
#